data_1ffda9a3816d9c3c47c2b41fb5c1a76b
#
_entry.id   1ffda9a3816d9c3c47c2b41fb5c1a76b
#
_cell.length_a   1.000
_cell.length_b   1.000
_cell.length_c   1.000
_cell.angle_alpha   90.00
_cell.angle_beta   90.00
_cell.angle_gamma   90.00
#
_symmetry.space_group_name_H-M   'P 1'
#
loop_
_entity.id
_entity.type
_entity.pdbx_description
1 polymer ?
#
loop_
_entity_poly.entity_id
_entity_poly.type
_entity_poly.pdbx_seq_one_letter_code
_entity_poly.pdbx_strand_id
1 'polypeptide(L)'
;GVGCCMDLGHSVRMGEDIVKDIKKYKDWIYDIHIKDETAPSKKGATWEMGRGVIDFRPIMKVLRQIKYQGVVSLEFEKNGDNPHPGIAESIGYLRGVADATK
;
A
#
# COMPACT_ATOMS: atom_id res chain seq x y z
N GLY A 1 -23.56 -3.15 4.88
CA GLY A 1 -22.70 -3.46 6.00
C GLY A 1 -21.68 -2.38 6.31
N VAL A 2 -20.95 -2.59 7.36
CA VAL A 2 -19.87 -1.69 7.80
C VAL A 2 -18.54 -2.39 7.58
N GLY A 3 -17.59 -1.66 7.02
CA GLY A 3 -16.24 -2.16 6.83
C GLY A 3 -15.23 -1.04 6.97
N CYS A 4 -13.96 -1.33 6.71
CA CYS A 4 -12.90 -0.33 6.80
C CYS A 4 -12.15 -0.17 5.48
N CYS A 5 -11.69 1.06 5.24
CA CYS A 5 -10.71 1.38 4.23
C CYS A 5 -9.36 1.48 4.94
N MET A 6 -8.37 0.72 4.48
CA MET A 6 -7.04 0.71 5.08
C MET A 6 -6.08 1.53 4.22
N ASP A 7 -5.48 2.57 4.80
CA ASP A 7 -4.44 3.39 4.15
C ASP A 7 -3.07 2.90 4.65
N LEU A 8 -2.33 2.23 3.78
CA LEU A 8 -1.05 1.61 4.16
C LEU A 8 0.04 2.64 4.48
N GLY A 9 0.06 3.76 3.77
CA GLY A 9 1.02 4.82 4.05
C GLY A 9 0.77 5.45 5.41
N HIS A 10 -0.49 5.70 5.75
CA HIS A 10 -0.87 6.21 7.06
C HIS A 10 -0.47 5.23 8.17
N SER A 11 -0.76 3.93 7.98
CA SER A 11 -0.38 2.90 8.95
C SER A 11 1.13 2.87 9.20
N VAL A 12 1.94 2.95 8.14
CA VAL A 12 3.40 2.96 8.28
C VAL A 12 3.89 4.22 9.02
N ARG A 13 3.32 5.38 8.73
CA ARG A 13 3.68 6.63 9.41
C ARG A 13 3.35 6.59 10.90
N MET A 14 2.34 5.83 11.29
CA MET A 14 1.96 5.63 12.69
C MET A 14 2.74 4.49 13.36
N GLY A 15 3.67 3.85 12.66
CA GLY A 15 4.49 2.77 13.20
C GLY A 15 3.77 1.44 13.34
N GLU A 16 2.65 1.25 12.63
CA GLU A 16 1.86 0.03 12.69
C GLU A 16 2.46 -1.08 11.81
N ASP A 17 2.22 -2.33 12.19
CA ASP A 17 2.59 -3.51 11.39
C ASP A 17 1.46 -3.80 10.40
N ILE A 18 1.68 -3.45 9.13
CA ILE A 18 0.68 -3.57 8.07
C ILE A 18 0.20 -5.01 7.89
N VAL A 19 1.11 -5.97 7.83
CA VAL A 19 0.77 -7.39 7.60
C VAL A 19 -0.09 -7.92 8.74
N LYS A 20 0.28 -7.60 9.97
CA LYS A 20 -0.48 -7.98 11.16
C LYS A 20 -1.87 -7.37 11.15
N ASP A 21 -1.97 -6.10 10.78
CA ASP A 21 -3.26 -5.39 10.73
C ASP A 21 -4.16 -5.96 9.63
N ILE A 22 -3.63 -6.29 8.47
CA ILE A 22 -4.40 -6.93 7.40
C ILE A 22 -5.00 -8.25 7.88
N LYS A 23 -4.21 -9.08 8.55
CA LYS A 23 -4.70 -10.35 9.11
C LYS A 23 -5.77 -10.14 10.17
N LYS A 24 -5.58 -9.16 11.04
CA LYS A 24 -6.50 -8.87 12.14
C LYS A 24 -7.86 -8.39 11.64
N TYR A 25 -7.87 -7.54 10.62
CA TYR A 25 -9.09 -6.90 10.12
C TYR A 25 -9.60 -7.47 8.80
N LYS A 26 -9.12 -8.63 8.38
CA LYS A 26 -9.39 -9.22 7.05
C LYS A 26 -10.88 -9.28 6.68
N ASP A 27 -11.75 -9.56 7.64
CA ASP A 27 -13.19 -9.69 7.39
C ASP A 27 -13.90 -8.34 7.24
N TRP A 28 -13.22 -7.24 7.57
CA TRP A 28 -13.77 -5.89 7.56
C TRP A 28 -13.20 -5.01 6.46
N ILE A 29 -12.07 -5.41 5.85
CA ILE A 29 -11.39 -4.61 4.83
C ILE A 29 -12.11 -4.77 3.50
N TYR A 30 -12.60 -3.66 2.93
CA TYR A 30 -13.22 -3.67 1.61
C TYR A 30 -12.47 -2.79 0.61
N ASP A 31 -11.54 -1.94 1.08
CA ASP A 31 -10.76 -1.05 0.24
C ASP A 31 -9.40 -0.83 0.87
N ILE A 32 -8.37 -0.81 0.03
CA ILE A 32 -7.00 -0.54 0.47
C ILE A 32 -6.44 0.57 -0.38
N HIS A 33 -5.96 1.63 0.27
CA HIS A 33 -5.19 2.69 -0.37
C HIS A 33 -3.71 2.37 -0.18
N ILE A 34 -3.00 2.17 -1.29
CA ILE A 34 -1.61 1.78 -1.29
C ILE A 34 -0.74 2.94 -1.73
N LYS A 35 0.32 3.20 -0.98
CA LYS A 35 1.33 4.20 -1.30
C LYS A 35 2.62 3.86 -0.58
N ASP A 36 3.73 4.40 -1.06
CA ASP A 36 5.00 4.29 -0.36
C ASP A 36 5.30 5.58 0.39
N GLU A 37 6.17 5.52 1.36
CA GLU A 37 6.50 6.63 2.24
C GLU A 37 8.02 6.78 2.36
N THR A 38 8.49 8.00 2.57
CA THR A 38 9.93 8.28 2.72
C THR A 38 10.47 7.85 4.08
N ALA A 39 9.62 7.76 5.10
CA ALA A 39 10.01 7.39 6.46
C ALA A 39 8.84 6.73 7.19
N PRO A 40 9.12 5.81 8.16
CA PRO A 40 8.08 5.14 8.94
C PRO A 40 7.65 5.98 10.15
N SER A 41 7.42 7.27 9.97
CA SER A 41 7.06 8.22 11.03
C SER A 41 6.18 9.33 10.46
N LYS A 42 5.69 10.19 11.34
CA LYS A 42 4.90 11.37 10.96
C LYS A 42 5.65 12.33 10.01
N LYS A 43 6.97 12.21 9.91
CA LYS A 43 7.80 12.97 8.98
C LYS A 43 7.79 12.39 7.57
N GLY A 44 7.20 11.20 7.39
CA GLY A 44 7.10 10.55 6.09
C GLY A 44 6.23 11.34 5.12
N ALA A 45 6.59 11.26 3.84
CA ALA A 45 5.83 11.84 2.73
C ALA A 45 5.68 10.79 1.64
N THR A 46 4.70 10.98 0.76
CA THR A 46 4.47 10.08 -0.37
C THR A 46 5.71 10.00 -1.27
N TRP A 47 6.06 8.80 -1.68
CA TRP A 47 7.15 8.52 -2.62
C TRP A 47 6.65 7.57 -3.70
N GLU A 48 7.38 7.49 -4.81
CA GLU A 48 7.12 6.46 -5.81
C GLU A 48 7.26 5.08 -5.16
N MET A 49 6.34 4.17 -5.47
CA MET A 49 6.37 2.82 -4.91
C MET A 49 7.66 2.10 -5.28
N GLY A 50 8.26 1.49 -4.29
CA GLY A 50 9.55 0.82 -4.42
C GLY A 50 10.74 1.68 -4.02
N ARG A 51 10.58 2.99 -3.90
CA ARG A 51 11.64 3.89 -3.45
C ARG A 51 11.59 4.20 -1.96
N GLY A 52 10.48 3.88 -1.31
CA GLY A 52 10.25 4.21 0.09
C GLY A 52 10.58 3.08 1.05
N VAL A 53 10.03 3.18 2.25
CA VAL A 53 10.35 2.29 3.37
C VAL A 53 9.46 1.06 3.48
N ILE A 54 8.39 0.97 2.69
CA ILE A 54 7.43 -0.13 2.78
C ILE A 54 7.91 -1.33 1.95
N ASP A 55 7.98 -2.50 2.57
CA ASP A 55 8.21 -3.76 1.84
C ASP A 55 6.87 -4.33 1.41
N PHE A 56 6.57 -4.25 0.12
CA PHE A 56 5.30 -4.70 -0.43
C PHE A 56 5.23 -6.20 -0.68
N ARG A 57 6.33 -6.93 -0.60
CA ARG A 57 6.34 -8.39 -0.83
C ARG A 57 5.47 -9.14 0.18
N PRO A 58 5.65 -8.98 1.50
CA PRO A 58 4.78 -9.64 2.46
C PRO A 58 3.34 -9.16 2.39
N ILE A 59 3.12 -7.90 2.00
CA ILE A 59 1.77 -7.35 1.84
C ILE A 59 1.03 -8.08 0.70
N MET A 60 1.66 -8.23 -0.46
CA MET A 60 1.06 -8.97 -1.58
C MET A 60 0.78 -10.43 -1.21
N LYS A 61 1.70 -11.07 -0.48
CA LYS A 61 1.52 -12.44 -0.02
C LYS A 61 0.33 -12.58 0.92
N VAL A 62 0.19 -11.70 1.91
CA VAL A 62 -0.93 -11.78 2.86
C VAL A 62 -2.27 -11.51 2.19
N LEU A 63 -2.33 -10.59 1.24
CA LEU A 63 -3.57 -10.32 0.50
C LEU A 63 -4.03 -11.57 -0.28
N ARG A 64 -3.10 -12.34 -0.85
CA ARG A 64 -3.43 -13.62 -1.48
C ARG A 64 -3.85 -14.68 -0.47
N GLN A 65 -3.17 -14.76 0.67
CA GLN A 65 -3.49 -15.72 1.73
C GLN A 65 -4.92 -15.54 2.25
N ILE A 66 -5.35 -14.30 2.45
CA ILE A 66 -6.71 -14.01 2.92
C ILE A 66 -7.74 -14.01 1.79
N LYS A 67 -7.32 -14.22 0.56
CA LYS A 67 -8.17 -14.19 -0.64
C LYS A 67 -8.93 -12.86 -0.78
N TYR A 68 -8.20 -11.76 -0.60
CA TYR A 68 -8.77 -10.42 -0.66
C TYR A 68 -9.46 -10.17 -2.00
N GLN A 69 -10.72 -9.74 -1.95
CA GLN A 69 -11.57 -9.50 -3.14
C GLN A 69 -11.90 -8.03 -3.36
N GLY A 70 -11.43 -7.15 -2.50
CA GLY A 70 -11.70 -5.73 -2.59
C GLY A 70 -10.79 -5.00 -3.58
N VAL A 71 -10.86 -3.68 -3.55
CA VAL A 71 -10.09 -2.81 -4.41
C VAL A 71 -8.77 -2.42 -3.72
N VAL A 72 -7.70 -2.35 -4.50
CA VAL A 72 -6.42 -1.77 -4.07
C VAL A 72 -6.15 -0.57 -4.97
N SER A 73 -6.23 0.63 -4.40
CA SER A 73 -6.10 1.88 -5.13
C SER A 73 -4.78 2.56 -4.79
N LEU A 74 -4.04 2.96 -5.82
CA LEU A 74 -2.82 3.75 -5.63
C LEU A 74 -3.20 5.19 -5.24
N GLU A 75 -2.63 5.67 -4.14
CA GLU A 75 -2.62 7.09 -3.79
C GLU A 75 -1.23 7.66 -4.08
N PHE A 76 -1.18 8.76 -4.85
CA PHE A 76 0.07 9.42 -5.20
C PHE A 76 -0.06 10.92 -4.97
N GLU A 77 0.50 11.38 -3.86
CA GLU A 77 0.42 12.77 -3.41
C GLU A 77 1.76 13.50 -3.58
N LYS A 78 2.32 13.41 -4.79
CA LYS A 78 3.64 13.97 -5.11
C LYS A 78 3.60 14.54 -6.53
N ASN A 79 4.31 15.65 -6.76
CA ASN A 79 4.40 16.28 -8.08
C ASN A 79 3.03 16.58 -8.69
N GLY A 80 2.17 17.31 -7.95
CA GLY A 80 0.79 17.59 -8.35
C GLY A 80 0.64 18.21 -9.75
N ASP A 81 1.64 18.95 -10.24
CA ASP A 81 1.62 19.54 -11.58
C ASP A 81 1.85 18.51 -12.68
N ASN A 82 2.60 17.42 -12.40
CA ASN A 82 2.86 16.36 -13.33
C ASN A 82 3.06 15.02 -12.60
N PRO A 83 1.97 14.40 -12.14
CA PRO A 83 2.05 13.14 -11.38
C PRO A 83 2.22 11.90 -12.24
N HIS A 84 2.03 11.98 -13.56
CA HIS A 84 1.98 10.81 -14.45
C HIS A 84 3.22 9.91 -14.41
N PRO A 85 4.46 10.44 -14.46
CA PRO A 85 5.64 9.56 -14.39
C PRO A 85 5.71 8.77 -13.09
N GLY A 86 5.43 9.39 -11.95
CA GLY A 86 5.45 8.73 -10.64
C GLY A 86 4.37 7.68 -10.51
N ILE A 87 3.17 7.95 -11.03
CA ILE A 87 2.06 7.00 -11.05
C ILE A 87 2.42 5.79 -11.92
N ALA A 88 2.95 6.01 -13.11
CA ALA A 88 3.36 4.93 -14.01
C ALA A 88 4.44 4.04 -13.40
N GLU A 89 5.46 4.64 -12.78
CA GLU A 89 6.52 3.92 -12.08
C GLU A 89 5.95 3.08 -10.94
N SER A 90 5.06 3.66 -10.13
CA SER A 90 4.44 3.00 -8.98
C SER A 90 3.60 1.80 -9.40
N ILE A 91 2.78 1.94 -10.43
CA ILE A 91 1.95 0.84 -10.95
C ILE A 91 2.83 -0.28 -11.51
N GLY A 92 3.88 0.07 -12.27
CA GLY A 92 4.81 -0.91 -12.82
C GLY A 92 5.52 -1.70 -11.73
N TYR A 93 5.99 -1.01 -10.68
CA TYR A 93 6.62 -1.64 -9.54
C TYR A 93 5.66 -2.61 -8.83
N LEU A 94 4.44 -2.17 -8.56
CA LEU A 94 3.43 -2.98 -7.88
C LEU A 94 3.09 -4.24 -8.68
N ARG A 95 2.94 -4.12 -9.99
CA ARG A 95 2.72 -5.28 -10.87
C ARG A 95 3.88 -6.26 -10.80
N GLY A 96 5.11 -5.75 -10.79
CA GLY A 96 6.32 -6.57 -10.66
C GLY A 96 6.36 -7.34 -9.34
N VAL A 97 6.06 -6.68 -8.23
CA VAL A 97 6.00 -7.32 -6.91
C VAL A 97 4.89 -8.38 -6.88
N ALA A 98 3.72 -8.06 -7.43
CA ALA A 98 2.62 -9.01 -7.50
C ALA A 98 3.00 -10.27 -8.27
N ASP A 99 3.67 -10.12 -9.41
CA ASP A 99 4.15 -11.26 -10.21
C ASP A 99 5.23 -12.07 -9.50
N ALA A 100 6.18 -11.39 -8.86
CA ALA A 100 7.31 -12.03 -8.19
C ALA A 100 6.90 -12.78 -6.91
N THR A 101 5.73 -12.49 -6.36
CA THR A 101 5.24 -13.09 -5.10
C THR A 101 4.10 -14.09 -5.28
N LYS A 102 3.80 -14.46 -6.52
CA LYS A 102 2.80 -15.50 -6.81
C LYS A 102 3.16 -16.84 -6.18
#